data_4105e31a34fb80921f8840098491c0af
#
_entry.id   4105e31a34fb80921f8840098491c0af
#
_cell.length_a   1.000
_cell.length_b   1.000
_cell.length_c   1.000
_cell.angle_alpha   90.00
_cell.angle_beta   90.00
_cell.angle_gamma   90.00
#
_symmetry.space_group_name_H-M   'P 1'
#
loop_
_entity.id
_entity.type
_entity.pdbx_description
1 polymer ?
#
loop_
_entity_poly.entity_id
_entity_poly.type
_entity_poly.pdbx_seq_one_letter_code
_entity_poly.pdbx_strand_id
1 'polypeptide(L)'
;MARSKTSRERKSEQFTAEKVIIAPEGVSTEVDYFNGIVAYFNEYKDNISKRFEQLIELCVIRRGQIETNEADMQFAIGNSSPDAVVEYASSYISANHPEYDNEIDKVFVVIDKDKWEDRKLASALSLCKQKKFDLIISNPAFELWLLLHYVDVSSLSISEQEKIKNNEKENPRAQEAYLKVLLKSYVTGFSYTNIKPSDFLTRTNIALSNAQKLTTPEEGWEGGPFTQLPRVIEHLPMTD
;
A
#
# COMPACT_ATOMS: atom_id res chain seq x y z
N MET A 1 29.04 39.82 39.55
CA MET A 1 29.01 38.43 39.05
C MET A 1 28.27 38.40 37.71
N ALA A 2 28.99 38.28 36.62
CA ALA A 2 28.41 38.28 35.28
C ALA A 2 27.97 36.87 34.92
N ARG A 3 26.67 36.66 34.59
CA ARG A 3 26.15 35.39 34.07
C ARG A 3 26.66 35.19 32.66
N SER A 4 27.47 34.17 32.43
CA SER A 4 27.87 33.65 31.16
C SER A 4 26.59 33.22 30.36
N LYS A 5 26.33 33.87 29.23
CA LYS A 5 25.36 33.39 28.24
C LYS A 5 25.98 32.23 27.49
N THR A 6 25.60 31.01 27.84
CA THR A 6 25.88 29.82 27.02
C THR A 6 25.20 30.01 25.70
N SER A 7 25.98 30.18 24.62
CA SER A 7 25.54 30.13 23.26
C SER A 7 24.91 28.74 23.04
N ARG A 8 23.59 28.69 22.78
CA ARG A 8 22.99 27.49 22.19
C ARG A 8 23.53 27.39 20.78
N GLU A 9 24.48 26.48 20.59
CA GLU A 9 24.83 26.03 19.25
C GLU A 9 23.53 25.53 18.60
N ARG A 10 23.12 26.18 17.48
CA ARG A 10 22.12 25.66 16.60
C ARG A 10 22.68 24.32 16.11
N LYS A 11 22.04 23.20 16.52
CA LYS A 11 22.21 21.95 15.81
C LYS A 11 21.94 22.26 14.35
N SER A 12 22.87 21.96 13.46
CA SER A 12 22.64 21.95 12.02
C SER A 12 21.34 21.20 11.79
N GLU A 13 20.38 21.82 11.10
CA GLU A 13 19.18 21.12 10.62
C GLU A 13 19.70 20.01 9.71
N GLN A 14 19.86 18.81 10.24
CA GLN A 14 19.94 17.61 9.44
C GLN A 14 18.53 17.45 8.89
N PHE A 15 18.38 17.69 7.60
CA PHE A 15 17.18 17.29 6.87
C PHE A 15 17.07 15.77 7.01
N THR A 16 16.23 15.31 7.90
CA THR A 16 15.86 13.90 8.01
C THR A 16 14.95 13.59 6.84
N ALA A 17 15.29 12.56 6.06
CA ALA A 17 14.39 12.05 5.03
C ALA A 17 13.07 11.62 5.68
N GLU A 18 11.94 11.99 5.08
CA GLU A 18 10.63 11.46 5.45
C GLU A 18 10.61 9.96 5.14
N LYS A 19 10.28 9.12 6.13
CA LYS A 19 10.07 7.70 5.90
C LYS A 19 8.63 7.44 5.48
N VAL A 20 8.49 6.77 4.35
CA VAL A 20 7.20 6.25 3.89
C VAL A 20 7.23 4.74 4.00
N ILE A 21 6.45 4.21 4.91
CA ILE A 21 6.40 2.78 5.23
C ILE A 21 5.08 2.21 4.73
N ILE A 22 5.15 1.16 3.91
CA ILE A 22 3.98 0.47 3.36
C ILE A 22 3.90 -0.93 3.95
N ALA A 23 2.79 -1.25 4.59
CA ALA A 23 2.51 -2.54 5.22
C ALA A 23 1.29 -3.21 4.55
N PRO A 24 1.48 -4.02 3.50
CA PRO A 24 0.40 -4.70 2.81
C PRO A 24 -0.08 -5.94 3.58
N GLU A 25 -1.39 -6.28 3.39
CA GLU A 25 -1.96 -7.54 3.85
C GLU A 25 -1.32 -8.74 3.14
N GLY A 26 -1.09 -8.65 1.84
CA GLY A 26 -0.44 -9.68 1.05
C GLY A 26 1.06 -9.79 1.36
N VAL A 27 1.63 -10.94 1.05
CA VAL A 27 3.06 -11.23 1.27
C VAL A 27 3.85 -11.42 -0.02
N SER A 28 3.20 -11.30 -1.17
CA SER A 28 3.80 -11.46 -2.51
C SER A 28 3.41 -10.35 -3.47
N THR A 29 2.24 -10.40 -4.11
CA THR A 29 1.84 -9.49 -5.19
C THR A 29 1.99 -8.00 -4.82
N GLU A 30 1.44 -7.58 -3.69
CA GLU A 30 1.50 -6.21 -3.20
C GLU A 30 2.94 -5.83 -2.82
N VAL A 31 3.62 -6.74 -2.12
CA VAL A 31 5.03 -6.55 -1.72
C VAL A 31 5.91 -6.38 -2.96
N ASP A 32 5.74 -7.23 -3.98
CA ASP A 32 6.53 -7.16 -5.20
C ASP A 32 6.24 -5.89 -6.01
N TYR A 33 4.97 -5.46 -6.06
CA TYR A 33 4.59 -4.20 -6.70
C TYR A 33 5.26 -3.00 -6.01
N PHE A 34 5.13 -2.90 -4.70
CA PHE A 34 5.72 -1.78 -3.96
C PHE A 34 7.24 -1.84 -3.93
N ASN A 35 7.86 -3.02 -3.88
CA ASN A 35 9.31 -3.15 -4.05
C ASN A 35 9.78 -2.69 -5.43
N GLY A 36 8.95 -2.85 -6.46
CA GLY A 36 9.21 -2.25 -7.77
C GLY A 36 9.24 -0.73 -7.72
N ILE A 37 8.35 -0.11 -6.96
CA ILE A 37 8.39 1.33 -6.71
C ILE A 37 9.67 1.71 -5.96
N VAL A 38 10.05 0.96 -4.92
CA VAL A 38 11.34 1.20 -4.19
C VAL A 38 12.52 1.13 -5.14
N ALA A 39 12.57 0.13 -6.02
CA ALA A 39 13.64 -0.01 -7.00
C ALA A 39 13.69 1.17 -7.98
N TYR A 40 12.52 1.59 -8.49
CA TYR A 40 12.39 2.77 -9.34
C TYR A 40 12.88 4.04 -8.62
N PHE A 41 12.48 4.26 -7.37
CA PHE A 41 12.95 5.37 -6.56
C PHE A 41 14.46 5.37 -6.40
N ASN A 42 15.05 4.24 -6.08
CA ASN A 42 16.49 4.12 -5.86
C ASN A 42 17.29 4.39 -7.14
N GLU A 43 16.75 3.99 -8.30
CA GLU A 43 17.39 4.25 -9.60
C GLU A 43 17.34 5.74 -10.00
N TYR A 44 16.22 6.43 -9.67
CA TYR A 44 16.00 7.81 -10.09
C TYR A 44 16.12 8.83 -8.94
N LYS A 45 16.56 8.41 -7.77
CA LYS A 45 16.65 9.20 -6.54
C LYS A 45 17.30 10.58 -6.74
N ASP A 46 18.45 10.64 -7.45
CA ASP A 46 19.16 11.89 -7.65
C ASP A 46 18.38 12.90 -8.54
N ASN A 47 17.55 12.40 -9.43
CA ASN A 47 16.70 13.24 -10.28
C ASN A 47 15.42 13.67 -9.53
N ILE A 48 14.85 12.77 -8.72
CA ILE A 48 13.67 13.02 -7.91
C ILE A 48 13.98 14.03 -6.81
N SER A 49 15.07 13.85 -6.05
CA SER A 49 15.44 14.73 -4.94
C SER A 49 15.79 16.16 -5.38
N LYS A 50 16.24 16.37 -6.63
CA LYS A 50 16.44 17.71 -7.18
C LYS A 50 15.12 18.44 -7.49
N ARG A 51 14.05 17.70 -7.75
CA ARG A 51 12.71 18.24 -8.02
C ARG A 51 11.90 18.50 -6.75
N PHE A 52 12.07 17.63 -5.76
CA PHE A 52 11.36 17.70 -4.49
C PHE A 52 12.40 18.00 -3.41
N GLU A 53 12.24 19.11 -2.71
CA GLU A 53 13.13 19.55 -1.63
C GLU A 53 13.16 18.55 -0.44
N GLN A 54 12.34 17.51 -0.47
CA GLN A 54 12.25 16.47 0.55
C GLN A 54 12.92 15.17 0.09
N LEU A 55 13.80 14.66 0.92
CA LEU A 55 14.29 13.29 0.78
C LEU A 55 13.21 12.33 1.31
N ILE A 56 12.86 11.33 0.53
CA ILE A 56 11.94 10.27 0.96
C ILE A 56 12.73 8.95 1.05
N GLU A 57 12.55 8.25 2.17
CA GLU A 57 12.99 6.87 2.35
C GLU A 57 11.76 5.95 2.29
N LEU A 58 11.65 5.16 1.23
CA LEU A 58 10.54 4.24 1.02
C LEU A 58 10.89 2.84 1.53
N CYS A 59 10.07 2.31 2.43
CA CYS A 59 10.20 0.97 2.99
C CYS A 59 8.91 0.16 2.81
N VAL A 60 9.03 -1.11 2.39
CA VAL A 60 7.90 -2.05 2.28
C VAL A 60 8.08 -3.16 3.30
N ILE A 61 7.09 -3.32 4.18
CA ILE A 61 7.10 -4.38 5.19
C ILE A 61 6.54 -5.67 4.59
N ARG A 62 7.30 -6.75 4.70
CA ARG A 62 6.81 -8.10 4.44
C ARG A 62 6.61 -8.82 5.77
N ARG A 63 5.41 -9.34 6.03
CA ARG A 63 5.17 -10.09 7.26
C ARG A 63 6.08 -11.32 7.35
N GLY A 64 6.55 -11.61 8.56
CA GLY A 64 7.54 -12.67 8.81
C GLY A 64 9.00 -12.18 8.81
N GLN A 65 9.27 -10.88 8.66
CA GLN A 65 10.63 -10.33 8.58
C GLN A 65 11.34 -10.17 9.95
N ILE A 66 10.56 -10.01 11.03
CA ILE A 66 11.12 -9.80 12.37
C ILE A 66 11.20 -11.07 13.21
N GLU A 67 10.62 -12.15 12.75
CA GLU A 67 10.61 -13.43 13.46
C GLU A 67 11.95 -14.15 13.30
N THR A 68 12.41 -14.73 14.42
CA THR A 68 13.73 -15.40 14.49
C THR A 68 13.65 -16.91 14.21
N ASN A 69 12.45 -17.47 14.20
CA ASN A 69 12.22 -18.88 13.92
C ASN A 69 11.10 -19.10 12.90
N GLU A 70 11.13 -20.26 12.23
CA GLU A 70 10.22 -20.58 11.13
C GLU A 70 8.76 -20.68 11.56
N ALA A 71 8.47 -21.16 12.77
CA ALA A 71 7.11 -21.31 13.26
C ALA A 71 6.43 -19.95 13.47
N ASP A 72 7.11 -19.01 14.12
CA ASP A 72 6.61 -17.65 14.33
C ASP A 72 6.49 -16.90 13.01
N MET A 73 7.44 -17.09 12.08
CA MET A 73 7.36 -16.54 10.72
C MET A 73 6.11 -17.03 9.98
N GLN A 74 5.85 -18.35 9.99
CA GLN A 74 4.66 -18.91 9.36
C GLN A 74 3.37 -18.44 10.03
N PHE A 75 3.37 -18.30 11.36
CA PHE A 75 2.24 -17.73 12.09
C PHE A 75 1.97 -16.27 11.68
N ALA A 76 3.00 -15.43 11.64
CA ALA A 76 2.88 -14.03 11.23
C ALA A 76 2.38 -13.89 9.78
N ILE A 77 2.88 -14.73 8.87
CA ILE A 77 2.42 -14.78 7.47
C ILE A 77 0.95 -15.21 7.40
N GLY A 78 0.56 -16.25 8.17
CA GLY A 78 -0.80 -16.79 8.19
C GLY A 78 -1.83 -15.88 8.84
N ASN A 79 -1.41 -15.02 9.78
CA ASN A 79 -2.29 -14.10 10.49
C ASN A 79 -2.44 -12.77 9.71
N SER A 80 -3.33 -12.78 8.73
CA SER A 80 -3.58 -11.62 7.84
C SER A 80 -4.77 -10.76 8.26
N SER A 81 -5.33 -10.96 9.46
CA SER A 81 -6.44 -10.11 9.90
C SER A 81 -6.03 -8.61 9.91
N PRO A 82 -6.94 -7.68 9.57
CA PRO A 82 -6.60 -6.26 9.48
C PRO A 82 -5.88 -5.72 10.71
N ASP A 83 -6.38 -6.06 11.91
CA ASP A 83 -5.74 -5.67 13.18
C ASP A 83 -4.33 -6.26 13.32
N ALA A 84 -4.12 -7.53 12.91
CA ALA A 84 -2.82 -8.18 12.99
C ALA A 84 -1.80 -7.54 12.04
N VAL A 85 -2.22 -7.08 10.86
CA VAL A 85 -1.33 -6.35 9.93
C VAL A 85 -0.89 -5.02 10.54
N VAL A 86 -1.81 -4.27 11.18
CA VAL A 86 -1.49 -3.01 11.87
C VAL A 86 -0.51 -3.24 13.03
N GLU A 87 -0.76 -4.27 13.87
CA GLU A 87 0.13 -4.59 14.99
C GLU A 87 1.50 -5.08 14.51
N TYR A 88 1.54 -5.88 13.44
CA TYR A 88 2.81 -6.29 12.85
C TYR A 88 3.62 -5.11 12.34
N ALA A 89 2.97 -4.18 11.62
CA ALA A 89 3.62 -2.94 11.15
C ALA A 89 4.20 -2.15 12.32
N SER A 90 3.42 -1.99 13.40
CA SER A 90 3.87 -1.29 14.61
C SER A 90 5.09 -1.96 15.26
N SER A 91 5.06 -3.28 15.38
CA SER A 91 6.17 -4.06 15.95
C SER A 91 7.42 -3.97 15.08
N TYR A 92 7.24 -4.07 13.75
CA TYR A 92 8.33 -3.93 12.78
C TYR A 92 9.02 -2.57 12.89
N ILE A 93 8.22 -1.49 12.92
CA ILE A 93 8.74 -0.12 13.05
C ILE A 93 9.51 0.03 14.36
N SER A 94 8.96 -0.44 15.46
CA SER A 94 9.64 -0.36 16.76
C SER A 94 10.97 -1.11 16.81
N ALA A 95 11.07 -2.22 16.07
CA ALA A 95 12.27 -3.04 16.03
C ALA A 95 13.35 -2.52 15.06
N ASN A 96 12.95 -1.93 13.93
CA ASN A 96 13.86 -1.64 12.81
C ASN A 96 14.05 -0.13 12.54
N HIS A 97 13.15 0.73 13.04
CA HIS A 97 13.20 2.17 12.82
C HIS A 97 13.10 2.93 14.16
N PRO A 98 14.13 2.87 15.02
CA PRO A 98 14.10 3.52 16.34
C PRO A 98 14.00 5.05 16.25
N GLU A 99 14.32 5.63 15.10
CA GLU A 99 14.23 7.06 14.78
C GLU A 99 12.89 7.47 14.16
N TYR A 100 11.92 6.54 14.04
CA TYR A 100 10.59 6.82 13.49
C TYR A 100 9.89 7.93 14.29
N ASP A 101 9.38 8.93 13.56
CA ASP A 101 8.63 10.07 14.11
C ASP A 101 7.29 10.21 13.37
N ASN A 102 6.21 9.92 14.06
CA ASN A 102 4.86 9.96 13.50
C ASN A 102 4.34 11.37 13.12
N GLU A 103 5.09 12.43 13.40
CA GLU A 103 4.77 13.80 12.94
C GLU A 103 5.41 14.08 11.55
N ILE A 104 6.43 13.31 11.17
CA ILE A 104 7.18 13.46 9.93
C ILE A 104 6.91 12.28 9.01
N ASP A 105 7.03 11.06 9.53
CA ASP A 105 6.96 9.82 8.78
C ASP A 105 5.52 9.38 8.51
N LYS A 106 5.31 8.63 7.43
CA LYS A 106 4.00 8.08 7.03
C LYS A 106 4.01 6.56 7.02
N VAL A 107 2.93 5.99 7.51
CA VAL A 107 2.69 4.54 7.46
C VAL A 107 1.36 4.28 6.79
N PHE A 108 1.38 3.53 5.69
CA PHE A 108 0.20 3.08 4.97
C PHE A 108 0.00 1.58 5.17
N VAL A 109 -1.11 1.21 5.81
CA VAL A 109 -1.53 -0.20 5.97
C VAL A 109 -2.51 -0.51 4.86
N VAL A 110 -2.16 -1.43 3.96
CA VAL A 110 -2.96 -1.75 2.76
C VAL A 110 -3.69 -3.07 2.96
N ILE A 111 -5.04 -3.03 2.88
CA ILE A 111 -5.93 -4.16 3.19
C ILE A 111 -6.92 -4.37 2.04
N ASP A 112 -7.19 -5.64 1.73
CA ASP A 112 -8.26 -6.06 0.82
C ASP A 112 -9.59 -6.14 1.56
N LYS A 113 -10.68 -5.63 0.95
CA LYS A 113 -12.04 -5.69 1.54
C LYS A 113 -12.64 -7.10 1.47
N ASP A 114 -12.30 -7.89 0.48
CA ASP A 114 -13.02 -9.08 0.01
C ASP A 114 -13.35 -10.12 1.10
N LYS A 115 -12.48 -10.27 2.11
CA LYS A 115 -12.61 -11.26 3.19
C LYS A 115 -13.14 -10.69 4.50
N TRP A 116 -13.20 -9.36 4.61
CA TRP A 116 -13.38 -8.74 5.91
C TRP A 116 -14.72 -8.06 6.05
N GLU A 117 -15.41 -8.40 7.15
CA GLU A 117 -16.59 -7.65 7.59
C GLU A 117 -16.22 -6.22 7.99
N ASP A 118 -17.12 -5.29 7.78
CA ASP A 118 -16.92 -3.87 8.11
C ASP A 118 -16.49 -3.64 9.55
N ARG A 119 -16.97 -4.46 10.49
CA ARG A 119 -16.54 -4.40 11.89
C ARG A 119 -15.04 -4.63 12.07
N LYS A 120 -14.43 -5.55 11.30
CA LYS A 120 -12.99 -5.82 11.34
C LYS A 120 -12.19 -4.65 10.77
N LEU A 121 -12.66 -4.09 9.68
CA LEU A 121 -12.04 -2.92 9.07
C LEU A 121 -12.17 -1.68 9.97
N ALA A 122 -13.31 -1.50 10.64
CA ALA A 122 -13.51 -0.42 11.61
C ALA A 122 -12.56 -0.54 12.81
N SER A 123 -12.34 -1.78 13.30
CA SER A 123 -11.35 -2.06 14.36
C SER A 123 -9.94 -1.64 13.90
N ALA A 124 -9.51 -2.11 12.72
CA ALA A 124 -8.21 -1.76 12.16
C ALA A 124 -8.07 -0.24 11.91
N LEU A 125 -9.12 0.43 11.44
CA LEU A 125 -9.12 1.88 11.29
C LEU A 125 -8.94 2.61 12.62
N SER A 126 -9.62 2.14 13.68
CA SER A 126 -9.45 2.69 15.03
C SER A 126 -8.01 2.52 15.53
N LEU A 127 -7.43 1.34 15.31
CA LEU A 127 -6.07 1.03 15.68
C LEU A 127 -5.05 1.86 14.88
N CYS A 128 -5.25 2.01 13.56
CA CYS A 128 -4.44 2.90 12.72
C CYS A 128 -4.47 4.33 13.25
N LYS A 129 -5.65 4.87 13.56
CA LYS A 129 -5.80 6.22 14.13
C LYS A 129 -5.02 6.40 15.45
N GLN A 130 -5.04 5.39 16.34
CA GLN A 130 -4.28 5.42 17.59
C GLN A 130 -2.76 5.47 17.35
N LYS A 131 -2.28 4.78 16.31
CA LYS A 131 -0.87 4.72 15.94
C LYS A 131 -0.43 5.83 14.97
N LYS A 132 -1.37 6.67 14.53
CA LYS A 132 -1.17 7.67 13.46
C LYS A 132 -0.75 7.04 12.12
N PHE A 133 -1.29 5.87 11.80
CA PHE A 133 -1.15 5.19 10.51
C PHE A 133 -2.36 5.48 9.63
N ASP A 134 -2.17 5.41 8.32
CA ASP A 134 -3.23 5.50 7.32
C ASP A 134 -3.68 4.10 6.89
N LEU A 135 -5.00 3.82 7.03
CA LEU A 135 -5.60 2.61 6.48
C LEU A 135 -6.00 2.85 5.03
N ILE A 136 -5.56 1.98 4.15
CA ILE A 136 -5.80 2.02 2.70
C ILE A 136 -6.54 0.75 2.31
N ILE A 137 -7.73 0.89 1.73
CA ILE A 137 -8.59 -0.24 1.39
C ILE A 137 -8.81 -0.30 -0.10
N SER A 138 -8.76 -1.52 -0.66
CA SER A 138 -9.22 -1.86 -2.00
C SER A 138 -10.44 -2.77 -1.92
N ASN A 139 -11.50 -2.43 -2.62
CA ASN A 139 -12.71 -3.23 -2.74
C ASN A 139 -12.89 -3.70 -4.20
N PRO A 140 -12.79 -4.99 -4.48
CA PRO A 140 -12.64 -6.08 -3.50
C PRO A 140 -11.19 -6.32 -3.03
N ALA A 141 -10.19 -6.11 -3.89
CA ALA A 141 -8.83 -6.52 -3.64
C ALA A 141 -7.81 -5.66 -4.39
N PHE A 142 -6.53 -5.79 -4.04
CA PHE A 142 -5.40 -5.06 -4.64
C PHE A 142 -5.33 -5.23 -6.17
N GLU A 143 -5.77 -6.37 -6.70
CA GLU A 143 -5.82 -6.60 -8.14
C GLU A 143 -6.69 -5.58 -8.89
N LEU A 144 -7.64 -4.94 -8.23
CA LEU A 144 -8.37 -3.81 -8.83
C LEU A 144 -7.41 -2.67 -9.19
N TRP A 145 -6.49 -2.31 -8.30
CA TRP A 145 -5.48 -1.30 -8.59
C TRP A 145 -4.62 -1.68 -9.80
N LEU A 146 -4.17 -2.93 -9.87
CA LEU A 146 -3.41 -3.42 -11.02
C LEU A 146 -4.22 -3.35 -12.31
N LEU A 147 -5.52 -3.68 -12.27
CA LEU A 147 -6.41 -3.62 -13.42
C LEU A 147 -6.59 -2.18 -13.93
N LEU A 148 -6.66 -1.20 -13.03
CA LEU A 148 -6.84 0.22 -13.39
C LEU A 148 -5.70 0.79 -14.24
N HIS A 149 -4.53 0.15 -14.27
CA HIS A 149 -3.46 0.50 -15.20
C HIS A 149 -3.82 0.22 -16.67
N TYR A 150 -4.83 -0.63 -16.92
CA TYR A 150 -5.20 -1.08 -18.25
C TYR A 150 -6.65 -0.78 -18.62
N VAL A 151 -7.54 -0.68 -17.63
CA VAL A 151 -8.99 -0.64 -17.84
C VAL A 151 -9.60 0.53 -17.06
N ASP A 152 -10.42 1.32 -17.75
CA ASP A 152 -11.36 2.23 -17.12
C ASP A 152 -12.59 1.43 -16.65
N VAL A 153 -12.55 0.97 -15.39
CA VAL A 153 -13.62 0.16 -14.81
C VAL A 153 -14.95 0.92 -14.75
N SER A 154 -14.93 2.25 -14.65
CA SER A 154 -16.14 3.07 -14.62
C SER A 154 -16.91 3.05 -15.97
N SER A 155 -16.21 2.75 -17.07
CA SER A 155 -16.80 2.66 -18.41
C SER A 155 -17.40 1.29 -18.75
N LEU A 156 -17.16 0.28 -17.89
CA LEU A 156 -17.70 -1.05 -18.06
C LEU A 156 -19.21 -1.09 -17.76
N SER A 157 -19.90 -2.09 -18.28
CA SER A 157 -21.31 -2.31 -17.93
C SER A 157 -21.49 -2.55 -16.42
N ILE A 158 -22.66 -2.19 -15.87
CA ILE A 158 -23.00 -2.41 -14.46
C ILE A 158 -22.76 -3.88 -14.07
N SER A 159 -23.14 -4.83 -14.97
CA SER A 159 -22.94 -6.25 -14.72
C SER A 159 -21.47 -6.64 -14.61
N GLU A 160 -20.58 -6.03 -15.38
CA GLU A 160 -19.13 -6.26 -15.30
C GLU A 160 -18.53 -5.64 -14.03
N GLN A 161 -18.97 -4.43 -13.68
CA GLN A 161 -18.55 -3.79 -12.42
C GLN A 161 -18.98 -4.61 -11.19
N GLU A 162 -20.18 -5.21 -11.21
CA GLU A 162 -20.65 -6.13 -10.17
C GLU A 162 -19.82 -7.42 -10.11
N LYS A 163 -19.42 -8.00 -11.25
CA LYS A 163 -18.51 -9.14 -11.26
C LYS A 163 -17.13 -8.79 -10.68
N ILE A 164 -16.63 -7.60 -11.00
CA ILE A 164 -15.38 -7.09 -10.42
C ILE A 164 -15.53 -6.94 -8.89
N LYS A 165 -16.61 -6.29 -8.44
CA LYS A 165 -16.88 -6.08 -7.02
C LYS A 165 -16.98 -7.40 -6.25
N ASN A 166 -17.77 -8.34 -6.76
CA ASN A 166 -17.99 -9.62 -6.09
C ASN A 166 -16.76 -10.52 -6.14
N ASN A 167 -15.92 -10.36 -7.17
CA ASN A 167 -14.65 -11.07 -7.34
C ASN A 167 -14.78 -12.60 -7.13
N GLU A 168 -15.93 -13.16 -7.49
CA GLU A 168 -16.22 -14.57 -7.31
C GLU A 168 -15.51 -15.41 -8.39
N LYS A 169 -15.31 -16.67 -8.10
CA LYS A 169 -14.87 -17.63 -9.10
C LYS A 169 -16.00 -17.90 -10.09
N GLU A 170 -15.70 -18.00 -11.38
CA GLU A 170 -16.71 -18.27 -12.42
C GLU A 170 -17.51 -19.55 -12.16
N ASN A 171 -16.88 -20.54 -11.54
CA ASN A 171 -17.53 -21.78 -11.14
C ASN A 171 -16.74 -22.43 -9.96
N PRO A 172 -17.34 -23.40 -9.24
CA PRO A 172 -16.69 -24.03 -8.09
C PRO A 172 -15.36 -24.75 -8.39
N ARG A 173 -15.08 -25.07 -9.64
CA ARG A 173 -13.82 -25.71 -10.06
C ARG A 173 -12.76 -24.70 -10.52
N ALA A 174 -13.13 -23.44 -10.72
CA ALA A 174 -12.18 -22.40 -11.07
C ALA A 174 -11.16 -22.20 -9.92
N GLN A 175 -9.90 -22.10 -10.26
CA GLN A 175 -8.84 -21.92 -9.29
C GLN A 175 -8.73 -20.48 -8.82
N GLU A 176 -9.05 -19.51 -9.69
CA GLU A 176 -8.82 -18.09 -9.48
C GLU A 176 -10.13 -17.30 -9.44
N ALA A 177 -10.11 -16.22 -8.67
CA ALA A 177 -11.19 -15.24 -8.62
C ALA A 177 -11.23 -14.38 -9.91
N TYR A 178 -12.36 -13.73 -10.17
CA TYR A 178 -12.64 -13.04 -11.42
C TYR A 178 -11.60 -11.98 -11.79
N LEU A 179 -11.20 -11.12 -10.83
CA LEU A 179 -10.18 -10.09 -11.06
C LEU A 179 -8.85 -10.68 -11.53
N LYS A 180 -8.46 -11.84 -10.99
CA LYS A 180 -7.22 -12.52 -11.39
C LYS A 180 -7.28 -13.00 -12.82
N VAL A 181 -8.40 -13.58 -13.22
CA VAL A 181 -8.63 -14.02 -14.60
C VAL A 181 -8.65 -12.83 -15.54
N LEU A 182 -9.38 -11.78 -15.15
CA LEU A 182 -9.51 -10.57 -15.95
C LEU A 182 -8.15 -9.90 -16.15
N LEU A 183 -7.36 -9.72 -15.10
CA LEU A 183 -6.04 -9.10 -15.17
C LEU A 183 -5.09 -9.87 -16.12
N LYS A 184 -5.11 -11.20 -16.09
CA LYS A 184 -4.33 -12.04 -17.01
C LYS A 184 -4.71 -11.84 -18.48
N SER A 185 -5.94 -11.43 -18.78
CA SER A 185 -6.35 -11.13 -20.16
C SER A 185 -5.76 -9.83 -20.69
N TYR A 186 -5.38 -8.90 -19.82
CA TYR A 186 -4.77 -7.63 -20.18
C TYR A 186 -3.25 -7.63 -20.12
N VAL A 187 -2.66 -8.44 -19.22
CA VAL A 187 -1.21 -8.47 -18.98
C VAL A 187 -0.65 -9.81 -19.45
N THR A 188 -0.07 -9.84 -20.63
CA THR A 188 0.50 -11.07 -21.20
C THR A 188 1.61 -11.63 -20.31
N GLY A 189 1.47 -12.90 -19.92
CA GLY A 189 2.46 -13.58 -19.08
C GLY A 189 2.41 -13.16 -17.61
N PHE A 190 1.34 -12.50 -17.17
CA PHE A 190 1.16 -12.11 -15.78
C PHE A 190 1.17 -13.32 -14.84
N SER A 191 1.94 -13.21 -13.77
CA SER A 191 2.03 -14.20 -12.69
C SER A 191 1.97 -13.51 -11.34
N TYR A 192 1.11 -13.99 -10.45
CA TYR A 192 0.98 -13.50 -9.07
C TYR A 192 2.17 -13.86 -8.18
N THR A 193 2.94 -14.86 -8.55
CA THR A 193 4.15 -15.28 -7.83
C THR A 193 5.41 -14.57 -8.33
N ASN A 194 5.30 -13.81 -9.42
CA ASN A 194 6.42 -13.07 -10.00
C ASN A 194 5.86 -11.90 -10.83
N ILE A 195 5.33 -10.90 -10.12
CA ILE A 195 4.85 -9.68 -10.74
C ILE A 195 6.05 -8.90 -11.32
N LYS A 196 5.87 -8.37 -12.52
CA LYS A 196 6.85 -7.45 -13.13
C LYS A 196 6.37 -6.03 -12.94
N PRO A 197 6.95 -5.27 -11.99
CA PRO A 197 6.53 -3.90 -11.71
C PRO A 197 6.56 -2.99 -12.95
N SER A 198 7.51 -3.21 -13.87
CA SER A 198 7.62 -2.47 -15.13
C SER A 198 6.35 -2.52 -15.99
N ASP A 199 5.53 -3.58 -15.87
CA ASP A 199 4.28 -3.70 -16.62
C ASP A 199 3.24 -2.67 -16.13
N PHE A 200 3.38 -2.16 -14.92
CA PHE A 200 2.46 -1.25 -14.26
C PHE A 200 3.01 0.17 -14.10
N LEU A 201 4.25 0.34 -13.63
CA LEU A 201 4.79 1.63 -13.23
C LEU A 201 4.76 2.69 -14.34
N THR A 202 4.96 2.30 -15.61
CA THR A 202 4.85 3.21 -16.75
C THR A 202 3.43 3.68 -17.04
N ARG A 203 2.42 3.09 -16.39
CA ARG A 203 0.99 3.37 -16.54
C ARG A 203 0.35 3.93 -15.27
N THR A 204 1.14 4.32 -14.29
CA THR A 204 0.67 4.82 -12.99
C THR A 204 -0.31 5.99 -13.15
N ASN A 205 -0.03 6.96 -14.04
CA ASN A 205 -0.93 8.09 -14.30
C ASN A 205 -2.28 7.65 -14.88
N ILE A 206 -2.31 6.56 -15.69
CA ILE A 206 -3.56 5.97 -16.20
C ILE A 206 -4.34 5.37 -15.04
N ALA A 207 -3.68 4.62 -14.16
CA ALA A 207 -4.31 4.01 -12.99
C ALA A 207 -4.90 5.06 -12.04
N LEU A 208 -4.16 6.14 -11.76
CA LEU A 208 -4.64 7.28 -10.96
C LEU A 208 -5.90 7.90 -11.58
N SER A 209 -5.85 8.22 -12.86
CA SER A 209 -7.00 8.79 -13.59
C SER A 209 -8.21 7.84 -13.57
N ASN A 210 -8.01 6.54 -13.74
CA ASN A 210 -9.09 5.56 -13.71
C ASN A 210 -9.64 5.36 -12.30
N ALA A 211 -8.80 5.38 -11.27
CA ALA A 211 -9.22 5.27 -9.88
C ALA A 211 -10.10 6.45 -9.45
N GLN A 212 -9.79 7.68 -9.87
CA GLN A 212 -10.57 8.89 -9.58
C GLN A 212 -12.00 8.85 -10.13
N LYS A 213 -12.28 8.00 -11.14
CA LYS A 213 -13.62 7.81 -11.69
C LYS A 213 -14.47 6.82 -10.88
N LEU A 214 -13.86 6.06 -9.98
CA LEU A 214 -14.54 5.15 -9.09
C LEU A 214 -15.02 5.90 -7.84
N THR A 215 -16.23 5.60 -7.39
CA THR A 215 -16.80 6.23 -6.20
C THR A 215 -16.30 5.51 -4.94
N THR A 216 -15.44 6.17 -4.19
CA THR A 216 -15.07 5.72 -2.84
C THR A 216 -16.17 6.14 -1.87
N PRO A 217 -16.73 5.25 -1.04
CA PRO A 217 -17.73 5.60 -0.04
C PRO A 217 -17.19 6.65 0.95
N GLU A 218 -18.04 7.62 1.33
CA GLU A 218 -17.69 8.62 2.36
C GLU A 218 -17.62 7.97 3.76
N GLU A 219 -18.51 7.01 4.02
CA GLU A 219 -18.54 6.24 5.27
C GLU A 219 -18.63 4.74 4.97
N GLY A 220 -17.91 3.94 5.75
CA GLY A 220 -17.85 2.49 5.59
C GLY A 220 -17.08 2.06 4.35
N TRP A 221 -17.32 0.83 3.90
CA TRP A 221 -16.63 0.22 2.75
C TRP A 221 -17.59 -0.54 1.83
N GLU A 222 -18.88 -0.27 1.96
CA GLU A 222 -19.93 -0.79 1.08
C GLU A 222 -19.98 0.04 -0.21
N GLY A 223 -20.41 -0.57 -1.29
CA GLY A 223 -20.57 0.15 -2.57
C GLY A 223 -20.04 -0.62 -3.77
N GLY A 224 -19.68 0.09 -4.82
CA GLY A 224 -19.05 -0.44 -6.04
C GLY A 224 -17.57 -0.81 -5.83
N PRO A 225 -16.87 -1.25 -6.89
CA PRO A 225 -15.42 -1.39 -6.82
C PRO A 225 -14.76 -0.02 -6.58
N PHE A 226 -13.81 0.04 -5.64
CA PHE A 226 -13.01 1.24 -5.36
C PHE A 226 -11.64 0.86 -4.81
N THR A 227 -10.69 1.79 -4.86
CA THR A 227 -9.40 1.65 -4.19
C THR A 227 -8.92 3.00 -3.65
N GLN A 228 -8.31 2.98 -2.47
CA GLN A 228 -7.69 4.14 -1.85
C GLN A 228 -6.18 4.23 -2.13
N LEU A 229 -5.64 3.34 -2.96
CA LEU A 229 -4.22 3.35 -3.34
C LEU A 229 -3.71 4.66 -3.96
N PRO A 230 -4.53 5.47 -4.68
CA PRO A 230 -4.10 6.81 -5.07
C PRO A 230 -3.49 7.62 -3.93
N ARG A 231 -4.00 7.53 -2.70
CA ARG A 231 -3.46 8.24 -1.53
C ARG A 231 -2.01 7.86 -1.21
N VAL A 232 -1.62 6.60 -1.48
CA VAL A 232 -0.23 6.14 -1.33
C VAL A 232 0.62 6.67 -2.47
N ILE A 233 0.15 6.48 -3.70
CA ILE A 233 0.92 6.80 -4.92
C ILE A 233 1.13 8.32 -5.08
N GLU A 234 0.09 9.13 -4.80
CA GLU A 234 0.15 10.59 -4.87
C GLU A 234 1.05 11.20 -3.78
N HIS A 235 1.26 10.47 -2.68
CA HIS A 235 2.22 10.85 -1.64
C HIS A 235 3.66 10.64 -2.09
N LEU A 236 3.89 9.78 -3.08
CA LEU A 236 5.21 9.48 -3.62
C LEU A 236 5.52 10.41 -4.81
N PRO A 237 6.72 10.96 -4.96
CA PRO A 237 7.08 11.87 -6.05
C PRO A 237 7.30 11.10 -7.38
N MET A 238 6.30 10.30 -7.77
CA MET A 238 6.33 9.48 -9.01
C MET A 238 5.56 10.10 -10.18
N THR A 239 4.79 11.14 -9.92
CA THR A 239 3.89 11.73 -10.91
C THR A 239 4.54 12.94 -11.56
N ASP A 240 4.73 12.87 -12.86
CA ASP A 240 4.94 14.01 -13.76
C ASP A 240 3.95 13.99 -14.88
#